data_7a92ceeb7871ccefded92cc5814778a3
#
_entry.id   7a92ceeb7871ccefded92cc5814778a3
#
_cell.length_a   1.000
_cell.length_b   1.000
_cell.length_c   1.000
_cell.angle_alpha   90.00
_cell.angle_beta   90.00
_cell.angle_gamma   90.00
#
_symmetry.space_group_name_H-M   'P 1'
#
loop_
_entity.id
_entity.type
_entity.pdbx_description
1 polymer ?
#
loop_
_entity_poly.entity_id
_entity_poly.type
_entity_poly.pdbx_seq_one_letter_code
_entity_poly.pdbx_strand_id
1 'polypeptide(L)'
;SDVYKRQIPGSYASLATIILLFFLFHIFKISVDIFLFFLIFLFLISILSINSFVKNSDNKDPKEIVIDEFIGQSIPISLYELAHQENNNKIEIVTFYFIMFILFRIFDITKPYPANYYDENIKNGLGVIMDDVVAGLYVVAIMVLFMVGKSTFF
;
A
#
# COMPACT_ATOMS: atom_id res chain seq x y z
N SER A 1 -9.17 -19.81 10.36
CA SER A 1 -8.16 -20.12 9.37
C SER A 1 -7.07 -19.06 9.33
N ASP A 2 -5.93 -19.42 8.77
CA ASP A 2 -4.78 -18.55 8.70
C ASP A 2 -5.02 -17.33 7.81
N VAL A 3 -5.84 -17.48 6.77
CA VAL A 3 -6.22 -16.39 5.87
C VAL A 3 -6.99 -15.32 6.64
N TYR A 4 -7.89 -15.74 7.51
CA TYR A 4 -8.71 -14.83 8.31
C TYR A 4 -7.86 -14.05 9.32
N LYS A 5 -6.93 -14.75 9.99
CA LYS A 5 -6.06 -14.11 10.98
C LYS A 5 -5.13 -13.06 10.35
N ARG A 6 -4.77 -13.24 9.09
CA ARG A 6 -3.88 -12.33 8.37
C ARG A 6 -4.62 -11.10 7.82
N GLN A 7 -5.89 -11.27 7.43
CA GLN A 7 -6.64 -10.20 6.77
C GLN A 7 -7.20 -9.16 7.72
N ILE A 8 -7.63 -9.56 8.93
CA ILE A 8 -8.14 -8.61 9.89
C ILE A 8 -7.09 -7.59 10.32
N PRO A 9 -5.86 -8.00 10.74
CA PRO A 9 -4.80 -7.02 11.03
C PRO A 9 -4.41 -6.18 9.82
N GLY A 10 -4.39 -6.79 8.62
CA GLY A 10 -4.08 -6.07 7.39
C GLY A 10 -5.09 -4.99 7.08
N SER A 11 -6.38 -5.26 7.26
CA SER A 11 -7.43 -4.27 7.04
C SER A 11 -7.33 -3.10 8.00
N TYR A 12 -7.09 -3.37 9.29
CA TYR A 12 -6.87 -2.31 10.26
C TYR A 12 -5.62 -1.49 9.94
N ALA A 13 -4.54 -2.16 9.54
CA ALA A 13 -3.29 -1.48 9.18
C ALA A 13 -3.49 -0.57 7.96
N SER A 14 -4.20 -1.04 6.93
CA SER A 14 -4.50 -0.23 5.75
C SER A 14 -5.37 0.96 6.08
N LEU A 15 -6.40 0.76 6.91
CA LEU A 15 -7.27 1.85 7.32
C LEU A 15 -6.51 2.88 8.14
N ALA A 16 -5.70 2.44 9.10
CA ALA A 16 -4.87 3.33 9.89
C ALA A 16 -3.89 4.11 9.00
N THR A 17 -3.37 3.47 7.95
CA THR A 17 -2.46 4.10 7.02
C THR A 17 -3.13 5.25 6.27
N ILE A 18 -4.34 5.05 5.73
CA ILE A 18 -5.00 6.13 4.99
C ILE A 18 -5.35 7.30 5.90
N ILE A 19 -5.74 7.02 7.15
CA ILE A 19 -6.02 8.07 8.12
C ILE A 19 -4.75 8.84 8.44
N LEU A 20 -3.66 8.14 8.72
CA LEU A 20 -2.37 8.76 9.03
C LEU A 20 -1.87 9.61 7.86
N LEU A 21 -1.95 9.11 6.64
CA LEU A 21 -1.48 9.84 5.46
C LEU A 21 -2.32 11.09 5.20
N PHE A 22 -3.62 11.02 5.42
CA PHE A 22 -4.46 12.20 5.30
C PHE A 22 -3.99 13.30 6.26
N PHE A 23 -3.74 12.94 7.53
CA PHE A 23 -3.23 13.91 8.50
C PHE A 23 -1.85 14.44 8.09
N LEU A 24 -0.95 13.58 7.64
CA LEU A 24 0.39 13.99 7.26
C LEU A 24 0.40 14.96 6.08
N PHE A 25 -0.39 14.68 5.06
CA PHE A 25 -0.38 15.50 3.84
C PHE A 25 -1.28 16.73 3.93
N HIS A 26 -2.42 16.65 4.61
CA HIS A 26 -3.43 17.70 4.57
C HIS A 26 -3.54 18.53 5.84
N ILE A 27 -3.08 18.03 6.97
CA ILE A 27 -3.10 18.77 8.23
C ILE A 27 -1.70 19.25 8.58
N PHE A 28 -0.72 18.35 8.61
CA PHE A 28 0.68 18.72 8.86
C PHE A 28 1.39 19.24 7.63
N LYS A 29 0.85 19.01 6.44
CA LYS A 29 1.39 19.49 5.16
C LYS A 29 2.82 19.08 4.91
N ILE A 30 3.12 17.81 5.15
CA ILE A 30 4.42 17.23 4.88
C ILE A 30 4.59 17.10 3.36
N SER A 31 5.79 17.39 2.85
CA SER A 31 6.11 17.28 1.43
C SER A 31 6.01 15.82 0.97
N VAL A 32 5.37 15.60 -0.18
CA VAL A 32 5.27 14.27 -0.78
C VAL A 32 6.65 13.71 -1.11
N ASP A 33 7.58 14.56 -1.56
CA ASP A 33 8.94 14.13 -1.89
C ASP A 33 9.66 13.56 -0.68
N ILE A 34 9.56 14.24 0.47
CA ILE A 34 10.16 13.76 1.72
C ILE A 34 9.54 12.43 2.13
N PHE A 35 8.22 12.33 2.01
CA PHE A 35 7.52 11.09 2.35
C PHE A 35 7.94 9.93 1.44
N LEU A 36 8.13 10.18 0.15
CA LEU A 36 8.57 9.14 -0.79
C LEU A 36 9.97 8.64 -0.45
N PHE A 37 10.90 9.53 -0.09
CA PHE A 37 12.22 9.10 0.38
C PHE A 37 12.12 8.25 1.64
N PHE A 38 11.27 8.66 2.58
CA PHE A 38 11.02 7.87 3.79
C PHE A 38 10.46 6.50 3.45
N LEU A 39 9.54 6.42 2.50
CA LEU A 39 8.92 5.17 2.08
C LEU A 39 9.94 4.22 1.46
N ILE A 40 10.81 4.74 0.59
CA ILE A 40 11.89 3.94 -0.01
C ILE A 40 12.83 3.41 1.06
N PHE A 41 13.22 4.26 2.00
CA PHE A 41 14.08 3.88 3.11
C PHE A 41 13.44 2.78 3.96
N LEU A 42 12.16 2.94 4.28
CA LEU A 42 11.41 1.96 5.05
C LEU A 42 11.31 0.63 4.30
N PHE A 43 11.10 0.68 2.99
CA PHE A 43 11.03 -0.51 2.15
C PHE A 43 12.36 -1.30 2.20
N LEU A 44 13.48 -0.61 2.06
CA LEU A 44 14.80 -1.25 2.10
C LEU A 44 15.09 -1.86 3.48
N ILE A 45 14.80 -1.14 4.55
CA ILE A 45 14.99 -1.66 5.90
C ILE A 45 14.09 -2.88 6.14
N SER A 46 12.86 -2.83 5.67
CA SER A 46 11.91 -3.92 5.85
C SER A 46 12.38 -5.20 5.15
N ILE A 47 12.93 -5.10 3.95
CA ILE A 47 13.47 -6.27 3.25
C ILE A 47 14.59 -6.90 4.07
N LEU A 48 15.52 -6.09 4.57
CA LEU A 48 16.66 -6.59 5.34
C LEU A 48 16.21 -7.22 6.67
N SER A 49 15.26 -6.59 7.35
CA SER A 49 14.75 -7.10 8.63
C SER A 49 13.99 -8.41 8.47
N ILE A 50 13.11 -8.48 7.47
CA ILE A 50 12.27 -9.67 7.25
C ILE A 50 13.11 -10.85 6.79
N ASN A 51 14.16 -10.62 5.99
CA ASN A 51 15.06 -11.69 5.55
C ASN A 51 15.73 -12.41 6.72
N SER A 52 16.05 -11.70 7.81
CA SER A 52 16.66 -12.34 8.96
C SER A 52 15.64 -13.11 9.81
N PHE A 53 14.36 -12.75 9.75
CA PHE A 53 13.30 -13.43 10.51
C PHE A 53 12.70 -14.63 9.77
N VAL A 54 12.47 -14.52 8.47
CA VAL A 54 11.78 -15.55 7.68
C VAL A 54 12.60 -16.83 7.58
N LYS A 55 13.92 -16.74 7.68
CA LYS A 55 14.78 -17.92 7.70
C LYS A 55 14.50 -18.85 8.89
N ASN A 56 13.92 -18.34 9.96
CA ASN A 56 13.75 -19.07 11.21
C ASN A 56 12.30 -19.34 11.60
N SER A 57 11.32 -18.87 10.82
CA SER A 57 9.89 -18.94 11.18
C SER A 57 9.02 -18.97 9.93
N ASP A 58 8.08 -19.91 9.89
CA ASP A 58 7.10 -19.99 8.80
C ASP A 58 5.94 -19.03 9.01
N ASN A 59 5.84 -18.35 10.15
CA ASN A 59 4.75 -17.45 10.49
C ASN A 59 5.21 -16.01 10.52
N LYS A 60 4.45 -15.13 9.85
CA LYS A 60 4.70 -13.69 9.91
C LYS A 60 4.34 -13.13 11.28
N ASP A 61 5.23 -12.32 11.85
CA ASP A 61 4.92 -11.48 13.01
C ASP A 61 3.85 -10.45 12.62
N PRO A 62 2.84 -10.16 13.48
CA PRO A 62 1.89 -9.09 13.22
C PRO A 62 2.50 -7.74 12.88
N LYS A 63 3.67 -7.42 13.45
CA LYS A 63 4.37 -6.17 13.13
C LYS A 63 4.81 -6.12 11.67
N GLU A 64 5.23 -7.25 11.12
CA GLU A 64 5.63 -7.33 9.71
C GLU A 64 4.44 -7.14 8.79
N ILE A 65 3.27 -7.68 9.15
CA ILE A 65 2.04 -7.50 8.39
C ILE A 65 1.66 -6.02 8.35
N VAL A 66 1.78 -5.31 9.47
CA VAL A 66 1.46 -3.88 9.55
C VAL A 66 2.40 -3.07 8.65
N ILE A 67 3.70 -3.36 8.67
CA ILE A 67 4.69 -2.65 7.85
C ILE A 67 4.42 -2.89 6.36
N ASP A 68 4.14 -4.13 5.98
CA ASP A 68 3.84 -4.49 4.59
C ASP A 68 2.62 -3.73 4.08
N GLU A 69 1.55 -3.71 4.87
CA GLU A 69 0.33 -3.01 4.51
C GLU A 69 0.54 -1.50 4.43
N PHE A 70 1.34 -0.95 5.34
CA PHE A 70 1.66 0.48 5.32
C PHE A 70 2.38 0.83 4.02
N ILE A 71 3.39 0.06 3.64
CA ILE A 71 4.16 0.30 2.42
C ILE A 71 3.26 0.18 1.19
N GLY A 72 2.51 -0.92 1.09
CA GLY A 72 1.67 -1.18 -0.06
C GLY A 72 0.56 -0.15 -0.24
N GLN A 73 -0.12 0.21 0.85
CA GLN A 73 -1.20 1.20 0.80
C GLN A 73 -0.66 2.61 0.53
N SER A 74 0.54 2.92 1.01
CA SER A 74 1.14 4.24 0.84
C SER A 74 1.53 4.53 -0.61
N ILE A 75 1.80 3.52 -1.41
CA ILE A 75 2.21 3.71 -2.80
C ILE A 75 1.15 4.45 -3.61
N PRO A 76 -0.11 3.97 -3.72
CA PRO A 76 -1.10 4.69 -4.52
C PRO A 76 -1.45 6.06 -3.94
N ILE A 77 -1.52 6.18 -2.62
CA ILE A 77 -1.88 7.45 -1.98
C ILE A 77 -0.79 8.49 -2.22
N SER A 78 0.49 8.12 -2.07
CA SER A 78 1.60 9.05 -2.31
C SER A 78 1.63 9.53 -3.75
N LEU A 79 1.40 8.63 -4.72
CA LEU A 79 1.40 9.00 -6.12
C LEU A 79 0.17 9.86 -6.46
N TYR A 80 -0.98 9.60 -5.85
CA TYR A 80 -2.14 10.45 -6.00
C TYR A 80 -1.85 11.87 -5.51
N GLU A 81 -1.24 12.00 -4.32
CA GLU A 81 -0.89 13.29 -3.77
C GLU A 81 0.14 14.03 -4.64
N LEU A 82 1.12 13.30 -5.19
CA LEU A 82 2.10 13.89 -6.08
C LEU A 82 1.44 14.47 -7.34
N ALA A 83 0.43 13.79 -7.88
CA ALA A 83 -0.27 14.22 -9.09
C ALA A 83 -1.28 15.33 -8.82
N HIS A 84 -1.76 15.49 -7.59
CA HIS A 84 -2.87 16.40 -7.26
C HIS A 84 -2.49 17.37 -6.14
N GLN A 85 -1.27 17.91 -6.17
CA GLN A 85 -0.76 18.78 -5.09
C GLN A 85 -1.58 20.05 -4.89
N GLU A 86 -2.25 20.53 -5.94
CA GLU A 86 -3.04 21.76 -5.88
C GLU A 86 -4.51 21.53 -5.52
N ASN A 87 -4.93 20.28 -5.38
CA ASN A 87 -6.31 19.97 -5.05
C ASN A 87 -6.59 20.25 -3.57
N ASN A 88 -7.53 21.14 -3.30
CA ASN A 88 -7.94 21.49 -1.95
C ASN A 88 -9.34 20.99 -1.57
N ASN A 89 -9.99 20.23 -2.46
CA ASN A 89 -11.32 19.69 -2.18
C ASN A 89 -11.19 18.45 -1.27
N LYS A 90 -11.40 18.64 0.02
CA LYS A 90 -11.20 17.58 1.01
C LYS A 90 -12.18 16.43 0.85
N ILE A 91 -13.40 16.69 0.41
CA ILE A 91 -14.38 15.64 0.17
C ILE A 91 -13.91 14.71 -0.95
N GLU A 92 -13.43 15.30 -2.04
CA GLU A 92 -12.88 14.53 -3.16
C GLU A 92 -11.67 13.71 -2.73
N ILE A 93 -10.75 14.32 -1.97
CA ILE A 93 -9.55 13.65 -1.49
C ILE A 93 -9.91 12.46 -0.60
N VAL A 94 -10.81 12.64 0.35
CA VAL A 94 -11.25 11.55 1.23
C VAL A 94 -11.92 10.44 0.43
N THR A 95 -12.72 10.80 -0.57
CA THR A 95 -13.39 9.83 -1.44
C THR A 95 -12.35 8.98 -2.19
N PHE A 96 -11.34 9.61 -2.78
CA PHE A 96 -10.29 8.87 -3.50
C PHE A 96 -9.44 8.02 -2.55
N TYR A 97 -9.15 8.50 -1.35
CA TYR A 97 -8.44 7.70 -0.35
C TYR A 97 -9.24 6.43 -0.02
N PHE A 98 -10.54 6.57 0.16
CA PHE A 98 -11.39 5.43 0.48
C PHE A 98 -11.46 4.45 -0.69
N ILE A 99 -11.56 4.95 -1.92
CA ILE A 99 -11.55 4.11 -3.12
C ILE A 99 -10.23 3.35 -3.21
N MET A 100 -9.11 4.02 -3.00
CA MET A 100 -7.80 3.37 -3.03
C MET A 100 -7.65 2.32 -1.94
N PHE A 101 -8.23 2.58 -0.75
CA PHE A 101 -8.26 1.60 0.32
C PHE A 101 -9.01 0.34 -0.10
N ILE A 102 -10.21 0.49 -0.65
CA ILE A 102 -11.02 -0.64 -1.06
C ILE A 102 -10.32 -1.45 -2.16
N LEU A 103 -9.78 -0.76 -3.16
CA LEU A 103 -9.07 -1.43 -4.26
C LEU A 103 -7.85 -2.18 -3.75
N PHE A 104 -7.09 -1.58 -2.85
CA PHE A 104 -5.91 -2.24 -2.28
C PHE A 104 -6.30 -3.50 -1.53
N ARG A 105 -7.37 -3.45 -0.73
CA ARG A 105 -7.84 -4.62 0.00
C ARG A 105 -8.30 -5.73 -0.97
N ILE A 106 -8.98 -5.37 -2.03
CA ILE A 106 -9.42 -6.34 -3.03
C ILE A 106 -8.20 -7.04 -3.65
N PHE A 107 -7.20 -6.29 -4.08
CA PHE A 107 -6.02 -6.87 -4.72
C PHE A 107 -5.15 -7.65 -3.74
N ASP A 108 -5.06 -7.20 -2.49
CA ASP A 108 -4.30 -7.92 -1.47
C ASP A 108 -4.96 -9.25 -1.10
N ILE A 109 -6.28 -9.31 -1.10
CA ILE A 109 -7.00 -10.53 -0.77
C ILE A 109 -7.01 -11.50 -1.95
N THR A 110 -7.30 -11.03 -3.16
CA THR A 110 -7.41 -11.88 -4.35
C THR A 110 -6.06 -12.28 -4.94
N LYS A 111 -5.05 -11.44 -4.74
CA LYS A 111 -3.67 -11.66 -5.20
C LYS A 111 -3.59 -12.14 -6.65
N PRO A 112 -4.08 -11.31 -7.63
CA PRO A 112 -3.94 -11.70 -9.03
C PRO A 112 -2.46 -11.75 -9.44
N TYR A 113 -2.15 -12.50 -10.49
CA TYR A 113 -0.79 -12.58 -10.99
C TYR A 113 -0.27 -11.17 -11.36
N PRO A 114 0.97 -10.78 -11.01
CA PRO A 114 2.03 -11.59 -10.41
C PRO A 114 2.10 -11.57 -8.87
N ALA A 115 1.14 -10.94 -8.17
CA ALA A 115 1.19 -10.90 -6.70
C ALA A 115 1.14 -12.30 -6.09
N ASN A 116 0.31 -13.20 -6.63
CA ASN A 116 0.24 -14.58 -6.16
C ASN A 116 1.56 -15.32 -6.38
N TYR A 117 2.28 -15.02 -7.45
CA TYR A 117 3.58 -15.61 -7.71
C TYR A 117 4.58 -15.28 -6.61
N TYR A 118 4.61 -14.01 -6.19
CA TYR A 118 5.50 -13.59 -5.10
C TYR A 118 5.10 -14.21 -3.77
N ASP A 119 3.81 -14.36 -3.52
CA ASP A 119 3.32 -14.95 -2.29
C ASP A 119 3.64 -16.44 -2.19
N GLU A 120 3.55 -17.17 -3.31
CA GLU A 120 3.72 -18.65 -3.34
C GLU A 120 5.16 -19.07 -3.53
N ASN A 121 5.93 -18.36 -4.34
CA ASN A 121 7.24 -18.83 -4.82
C ASN A 121 8.43 -18.14 -4.17
N ILE A 122 8.26 -16.91 -3.71
CA ILE A 122 9.35 -16.15 -3.09
C ILE A 122 9.03 -15.96 -1.62
N LYS A 123 9.64 -16.78 -0.77
CA LYS A 123 9.36 -16.80 0.67
C LYS A 123 10.45 -16.13 1.51
N ASN A 124 11.21 -15.22 0.90
CA ASN A 124 12.16 -14.39 1.62
C ASN A 124 11.53 -13.01 1.89
N GLY A 125 12.32 -12.08 2.47
CA GLY A 125 11.82 -10.75 2.79
C GLY A 125 11.31 -9.99 1.58
N LEU A 126 11.94 -10.16 0.43
CA LEU A 126 11.50 -9.51 -0.80
C LEU A 126 10.12 -10.02 -1.22
N GLY A 127 9.91 -11.34 -1.22
CA GLY A 127 8.62 -11.91 -1.60
C GLY A 127 7.50 -11.52 -0.66
N VAL A 128 7.80 -11.42 0.63
CA VAL A 128 6.81 -11.05 1.65
C VAL A 128 6.29 -9.63 1.43
N ILE A 129 7.17 -8.70 1.05
CA ILE A 129 6.80 -7.30 0.83
C ILE A 129 6.23 -7.10 -0.58
N MET A 130 6.76 -7.82 -1.57
CA MET A 130 6.41 -7.59 -2.97
C MET A 130 4.94 -7.87 -3.27
N ASP A 131 4.28 -8.81 -2.58
CA ASP A 131 2.86 -9.04 -2.82
C ASP A 131 2.02 -7.80 -2.49
N ASP A 132 2.36 -7.09 -1.41
CA ASP A 132 1.67 -5.85 -1.04
C ASP A 132 2.06 -4.69 -1.95
N VAL A 133 3.35 -4.62 -2.35
CA VAL A 133 3.80 -3.59 -3.29
C VAL A 133 3.09 -3.76 -4.64
N VAL A 134 2.98 -5.00 -5.14
CA VAL A 134 2.29 -5.26 -6.40
C VAL A 134 0.81 -4.93 -6.29
N ALA A 135 0.17 -5.24 -5.16
CA ALA A 135 -1.23 -4.84 -4.94
C ALA A 135 -1.38 -3.32 -5.00
N GLY A 136 -0.46 -2.58 -4.38
CA GLY A 136 -0.46 -1.12 -4.46
C GLY A 136 -0.28 -0.60 -5.88
N LEU A 137 0.60 -1.23 -6.65
CA LEU A 137 0.80 -0.85 -8.05
C LEU A 137 -0.43 -1.13 -8.93
N TYR A 138 -1.19 -2.17 -8.64
CA TYR A 138 -2.46 -2.41 -9.33
C TYR A 138 -3.45 -1.28 -9.07
N VAL A 139 -3.52 -0.80 -7.82
CA VAL A 139 -4.37 0.35 -7.50
C VAL A 139 -3.95 1.57 -8.29
N VAL A 140 -2.63 1.82 -8.38
CA VAL A 140 -2.11 2.93 -9.20
C VAL A 140 -2.55 2.78 -10.66
N ALA A 141 -2.42 1.60 -11.23
CA ALA A 141 -2.79 1.35 -12.62
C ALA A 141 -4.28 1.63 -12.85
N ILE A 142 -5.15 1.17 -11.95
CA ILE A 142 -6.58 1.41 -12.06
C ILE A 142 -6.91 2.88 -11.94
N MET A 143 -6.27 3.58 -11.00
CA MET A 143 -6.50 5.02 -10.83
C MET A 143 -6.04 5.81 -12.04
N VAL A 144 -4.90 5.45 -12.63
CA VAL A 144 -4.40 6.08 -13.85
C VAL A 144 -5.37 5.84 -15.02
N LEU A 145 -5.84 4.62 -15.19
CA LEU A 145 -6.81 4.28 -16.23
C LEU A 145 -8.11 5.08 -16.04
N PHE A 146 -8.57 5.21 -14.82
CA PHE A 146 -9.75 6.02 -14.52
C PHE A 146 -9.54 7.48 -14.90
N MET A 147 -8.40 8.06 -14.54
CA MET A 147 -8.09 9.46 -14.85
C MET A 147 -7.97 9.71 -16.34
N VAL A 148 -7.30 8.80 -17.07
CA VAL A 148 -7.18 8.88 -18.51
C VAL A 148 -8.54 8.75 -19.18
N GLY A 149 -9.35 7.78 -18.72
CA GLY A 149 -10.70 7.60 -19.24
C GLY A 149 -11.58 8.82 -19.02
N LYS A 150 -11.49 9.41 -17.82
CA LYS A 150 -12.24 10.60 -17.49
C LYS A 150 -11.86 11.78 -18.39
N SER A 151 -10.57 11.98 -18.65
CA SER A 151 -10.12 13.09 -19.47
C SER A 151 -10.40 12.87 -20.96
N THR A 152 -10.48 11.60 -21.43
CA THR A 152 -10.70 11.27 -22.83
C THR A 152 -12.18 11.12 -23.17
N PHE A 153 -12.97 10.48 -22.29
CA PHE A 153 -14.35 10.09 -22.57
C PHE A 153 -15.39 10.88 -21.78
N PHE A 154 -15.00 11.59 -20.75
CA PHE A 154 -15.89 12.36 -19.90
C PHE A 154 -15.40 13.80 -19.75
#